data_786942b23898b55a21c1299d6844f251
#
_entry.id   786942b23898b55a21c1299d6844f251
#
_cell.length_a   1.000
_cell.length_b   1.000
_cell.length_c   1.000
_cell.angle_alpha   90.00
_cell.angle_beta   90.00
_cell.angle_gamma   90.00
#
_symmetry.space_group_name_H-M   'P 1'
#
loop_
_entity.id
_entity.type
_entity.pdbx_description
1 polymer ?
#
loop_
_entity_poly.entity_id
_entity_poly.type
_entity_poly.pdbx_seq_one_letter_code
_entity_poly.pdbx_strand_id
1 'polypeptide(L)'
;MSRRVVVTGLGLVTPVGNSVETTWTALVEGRNGADYIQKFDAEKFPVRFACEVIDFDPLNYVEKKDARKMGAFIQYAVSASQEAVNDSGLKINDDIAEGVGTYISSGIGDFWAIEREHEKLLKDGPGRVSPFFIPSAIVNLASGQVSIRHNAKGPNSATATACSAGAHAIGDSFKIIQRGDAEAMICGGAESAITPMSVAGFAALRALSTRNNDPKHASRPFDLGRDGFVIGEGAGIVILEELEFARKRGARIYAEIVGYGMTGDAFHITMPDDSGSGAVRVMQKALSDAKVQPEQVDYINAHGTSTPYNDKFETMAIKKTFGEHAQKMAISSTKSMTGHLLGAAGGVEAVFSILSIQRDVLLPTINYETPDPECDLDYVPNQAREARINYALSNSFGFGGTNAALLFKRYEE
;
A
#
# COMPACT_ATOMS: atom_id res chain seq x y z
N MET A 1 25.30 0.41 17.78
CA MET A 1 24.63 -0.30 16.67
C MET A 1 23.23 0.30 16.57
N SER A 2 22.67 0.48 15.37
CA SER A 2 21.26 0.92 15.26
C SER A 2 20.35 -0.19 15.76
N ARG A 3 19.19 0.18 16.34
CA ARG A 3 18.18 -0.78 16.81
C ARG A 3 17.65 -1.57 15.60
N ARG A 4 17.49 -2.88 15.75
CA ARG A 4 16.85 -3.74 14.75
C ARG A 4 15.34 -3.62 14.88
N VAL A 5 14.64 -3.65 13.75
CA VAL A 5 13.18 -3.49 13.71
C VAL A 5 12.54 -4.66 12.97
N VAL A 6 11.56 -5.27 13.62
CA VAL A 6 10.89 -6.48 13.13
C VAL A 6 9.40 -6.24 12.93
N VAL A 7 8.80 -7.06 12.08
CA VAL A 7 7.36 -7.09 11.84
C VAL A 7 6.74 -8.21 12.65
N THR A 8 5.79 -7.88 13.50
CA THR A 8 5.16 -8.84 14.42
C THR A 8 3.67 -9.02 14.17
N GLY A 9 3.02 -8.11 13.45
CA GLY A 9 1.60 -8.22 13.13
C GLY A 9 1.26 -7.65 11.77
N LEU A 10 0.24 -8.22 11.14
CA LEU A 10 -0.23 -7.89 9.80
C LEU A 10 -1.74 -7.71 9.80
N GLY A 11 -2.25 -6.79 8.99
CA GLY A 11 -3.69 -6.60 8.81
C GLY A 11 -4.02 -6.04 7.44
N LEU A 12 -5.10 -6.50 6.84
CA LEU A 12 -5.52 -6.19 5.47
C LEU A 12 -7.04 -5.97 5.33
N VAL A 13 -7.37 -5.00 4.51
CA VAL A 13 -8.68 -4.88 3.84
C VAL A 13 -8.39 -4.59 2.38
N THR A 14 -8.83 -5.45 1.47
CA THR A 14 -8.51 -5.35 0.02
C THR A 14 -9.71 -5.74 -0.83
N PRO A 15 -9.70 -5.41 -2.14
CA PRO A 15 -10.76 -5.83 -3.06
C PRO A 15 -10.90 -7.35 -3.23
N VAL A 16 -9.91 -8.12 -2.79
CA VAL A 16 -9.91 -9.59 -2.93
C VAL A 16 -10.03 -10.33 -1.59
N GLY A 17 -10.16 -9.58 -0.47
CA GLY A 17 -10.35 -10.15 0.86
C GLY A 17 -10.29 -9.11 1.98
N ASN A 18 -11.03 -9.34 3.06
CA ASN A 18 -11.12 -8.43 4.22
C ASN A 18 -10.31 -8.93 5.43
N SER A 19 -9.30 -9.75 5.19
CA SER A 19 -8.33 -10.23 6.18
C SER A 19 -7.04 -10.64 5.49
N VAL A 20 -5.96 -10.83 6.26
CA VAL A 20 -4.67 -11.32 5.75
C VAL A 20 -4.82 -12.66 5.05
N GLU A 21 -5.49 -13.63 5.67
CA GLU A 21 -5.60 -14.98 5.12
C GLU A 21 -6.50 -15.06 3.87
N THR A 22 -7.65 -14.38 3.87
CA THR A 22 -8.55 -14.36 2.70
C THR A 22 -7.90 -13.66 1.52
N THR A 23 -7.21 -12.54 1.76
CA THR A 23 -6.46 -11.83 0.73
C THR A 23 -5.31 -12.66 0.19
N TRP A 24 -4.50 -13.29 1.06
CA TRP A 24 -3.38 -14.11 0.62
C TRP A 24 -3.82 -15.29 -0.26
N THR A 25 -4.85 -16.01 0.16
CA THR A 25 -5.40 -17.11 -0.63
C THR A 25 -5.85 -16.65 -2.01
N ALA A 26 -6.57 -15.52 -2.06
CA ALA A 26 -7.01 -14.93 -3.33
C ALA A 26 -5.82 -14.54 -4.25
N LEU A 27 -4.76 -13.96 -3.67
CA LEU A 27 -3.58 -13.57 -4.46
C LEU A 27 -2.81 -14.78 -5.01
N VAL A 28 -2.63 -15.84 -4.22
CA VAL A 28 -1.99 -17.07 -4.69
C VAL A 28 -2.79 -17.75 -5.79
N GLU A 29 -4.11 -17.70 -5.71
CA GLU A 29 -5.02 -18.22 -6.75
C GLU A 29 -5.14 -17.30 -7.97
N GLY A 30 -4.54 -16.12 -7.96
CA GLY A 30 -4.63 -15.15 -9.05
C GLY A 30 -6.03 -14.54 -9.20
N ARG A 31 -6.82 -14.42 -8.11
CA ARG A 31 -8.16 -13.82 -8.16
C ARG A 31 -8.07 -12.33 -8.48
N ASN A 32 -8.96 -11.87 -9.33
CA ASN A 32 -9.02 -10.48 -9.79
C ASN A 32 -10.17 -9.73 -9.13
N GLY A 33 -9.85 -8.61 -8.47
CA GLY A 33 -10.83 -7.75 -7.78
C GLY A 33 -11.53 -6.71 -8.68
N ALA A 34 -11.11 -6.56 -9.95
CA ALA A 34 -11.71 -5.57 -10.84
C ALA A 34 -13.12 -5.98 -11.27
N ASP A 35 -14.08 -5.07 -11.13
CA ASP A 35 -15.46 -5.25 -11.58
C ASP A 35 -16.11 -3.89 -11.86
N TYR A 36 -17.33 -3.88 -12.41
CA TYR A 36 -18.07 -2.64 -12.59
C TYR A 36 -18.36 -1.97 -11.24
N ILE A 37 -18.23 -0.63 -11.22
CA ILE A 37 -18.47 0.17 -10.02
C ILE A 37 -19.90 0.00 -9.54
N GLN A 38 -20.06 -0.33 -8.25
CA GLN A 38 -21.35 -0.50 -7.56
C GLN A 38 -21.67 0.69 -6.63
N LYS A 39 -20.68 1.44 -6.20
CA LYS A 39 -20.83 2.52 -5.22
C LYS A 39 -21.61 3.73 -5.74
N PHE A 40 -21.63 3.95 -7.06
CA PHE A 40 -22.39 5.01 -7.71
C PHE A 40 -22.71 4.64 -9.16
N ASP A 41 -23.65 5.36 -9.78
CA ASP A 41 -23.97 5.20 -11.20
C ASP A 41 -22.83 5.72 -12.08
N ALA A 42 -22.07 4.80 -12.66
CA ALA A 42 -20.95 5.10 -13.53
C ALA A 42 -21.28 5.06 -15.03
N GLU A 43 -22.56 4.94 -15.45
CA GLU A 43 -22.94 4.77 -16.87
C GLU A 43 -22.38 5.88 -17.78
N LYS A 44 -22.38 7.12 -17.27
CA LYS A 44 -21.90 8.31 -18.03
C LYS A 44 -20.38 8.55 -17.92
N PHE A 45 -19.66 7.73 -17.14
CA PHE A 45 -18.24 7.92 -16.94
C PHE A 45 -17.42 7.25 -18.05
N PRO A 46 -16.27 7.82 -18.43
CA PRO A 46 -15.38 7.21 -19.41
C PRO A 46 -14.76 5.90 -18.90
N VAL A 47 -14.68 5.71 -17.58
CA VAL A 47 -14.24 4.49 -16.91
C VAL A 47 -15.34 4.06 -15.93
N ARG A 48 -15.78 2.80 -16.01
CA ARG A 48 -16.96 2.29 -15.30
C ARG A 48 -16.66 1.12 -14.39
N PHE A 49 -15.40 0.84 -14.13
CA PHE A 49 -14.93 -0.28 -13.31
C PHE A 49 -13.83 0.16 -12.35
N ALA A 50 -13.68 -0.60 -11.28
CA ALA A 50 -12.69 -0.39 -10.24
C ALA A 50 -12.49 -1.69 -9.44
N CYS A 51 -11.54 -1.70 -8.51
CA CYS A 51 -11.37 -2.76 -7.53
C CYS A 51 -11.95 -2.28 -6.19
N GLU A 52 -13.24 -2.48 -5.99
CA GLU A 52 -13.97 -2.10 -4.76
C GLU A 52 -13.74 -3.12 -3.64
N VAL A 53 -13.69 -2.65 -2.40
CA VAL A 53 -13.81 -3.52 -1.22
C VAL A 53 -15.26 -3.99 -1.12
N ILE A 54 -15.46 -5.30 -1.16
CA ILE A 54 -16.78 -5.96 -1.10
C ILE A 54 -16.96 -6.68 0.24
N ASP A 55 -18.21 -6.87 0.65
CA ASP A 55 -18.58 -7.62 1.87
C ASP A 55 -17.92 -7.11 3.16
N PHE A 56 -17.61 -5.82 3.21
CA PHE A 56 -17.02 -5.16 4.38
C PHE A 56 -18.11 -4.52 5.24
N ASP A 57 -18.23 -4.98 6.48
CA ASP A 57 -19.10 -4.35 7.48
C ASP A 57 -18.25 -3.68 8.58
N PRO A 58 -18.20 -2.35 8.64
CA PRO A 58 -17.46 -1.65 9.67
C PRO A 58 -17.99 -1.92 11.10
N LEU A 59 -19.23 -2.39 11.24
CA LEU A 59 -19.83 -2.66 12.55
C LEU A 59 -19.22 -3.87 13.25
N ASN A 60 -18.46 -4.70 12.54
CA ASN A 60 -17.65 -5.76 13.13
C ASN A 60 -16.45 -5.20 13.95
N TYR A 61 -16.09 -3.93 13.73
CA TYR A 61 -14.89 -3.31 14.29
C TYR A 61 -15.17 -2.05 15.11
N VAL A 62 -16.23 -1.32 14.78
CA VAL A 62 -16.60 -0.05 15.43
C VAL A 62 -18.08 0.01 15.73
N GLU A 63 -18.46 0.74 16.80
CA GLU A 63 -19.86 0.99 17.09
C GLU A 63 -20.51 1.87 16.00
N LYS A 64 -21.81 1.64 15.74
CA LYS A 64 -22.58 2.36 14.70
C LYS A 64 -22.49 3.89 14.81
N LYS A 65 -22.47 4.41 16.06
CA LYS A 65 -22.36 5.86 16.31
C LYS A 65 -21.01 6.44 15.88
N ASP A 66 -19.93 5.62 15.93
CA ASP A 66 -18.57 6.04 15.59
C ASP A 66 -18.28 5.80 14.10
N ALA A 67 -18.79 4.72 13.52
CA ALA A 67 -18.70 4.48 12.08
C ALA A 67 -19.26 5.65 11.25
N ARG A 68 -20.34 6.30 11.73
CA ARG A 68 -20.96 7.47 11.06
C ARG A 68 -20.09 8.74 11.08
N LYS A 69 -19.05 8.79 11.92
CA LYS A 69 -18.14 9.91 12.07
C LYS A 69 -16.83 9.71 11.27
N MET A 70 -16.64 8.55 10.69
CA MET A 70 -15.42 8.13 10.00
C MET A 70 -15.68 7.99 8.51
N GLY A 71 -14.77 8.51 7.68
CA GLY A 71 -14.71 8.18 6.28
C GLY A 71 -14.33 6.71 6.07
N ALA A 72 -14.64 6.15 4.90
CA ALA A 72 -14.43 4.74 4.64
C ALA A 72 -12.95 4.34 4.78
N PHE A 73 -12.01 5.20 4.36
CA PHE A 73 -10.57 4.92 4.52
C PHE A 73 -10.17 4.78 6.01
N ILE A 74 -10.80 5.55 6.92
CA ILE A 74 -10.59 5.43 8.37
C ILE A 74 -11.16 4.10 8.87
N GLN A 75 -12.33 3.69 8.38
CA GLN A 75 -12.94 2.41 8.76
C GLN A 75 -12.05 1.23 8.33
N TYR A 76 -11.49 1.27 7.11
CA TYR A 76 -10.53 0.29 6.63
C TYR A 76 -9.25 0.27 7.48
N ALA A 77 -8.70 1.45 7.80
CA ALA A 77 -7.54 1.57 8.68
C ALA A 77 -7.76 0.97 10.07
N VAL A 78 -8.90 1.27 10.70
CA VAL A 78 -9.28 0.73 12.01
C VAL A 78 -9.42 -0.79 11.97
N SER A 79 -10.07 -1.32 10.93
CA SER A 79 -10.25 -2.76 10.75
C SER A 79 -8.91 -3.49 10.59
N ALA A 80 -8.09 -3.05 9.64
CA ALA A 80 -6.77 -3.64 9.39
C ALA A 80 -5.83 -3.47 10.60
N SER A 81 -5.91 -2.34 11.33
CA SER A 81 -5.13 -2.14 12.55
C SER A 81 -5.56 -3.09 13.67
N GLN A 82 -6.87 -3.33 13.82
CA GLN A 82 -7.37 -4.28 14.79
C GLN A 82 -6.88 -5.70 14.50
N GLU A 83 -6.88 -6.12 13.23
CA GLU A 83 -6.34 -7.41 12.81
C GLU A 83 -4.84 -7.47 13.13
N ALA A 84 -4.06 -6.45 12.72
CA ALA A 84 -2.60 -6.41 12.94
C ALA A 84 -2.22 -6.44 14.43
N VAL A 85 -2.93 -5.69 15.28
CA VAL A 85 -2.69 -5.69 16.73
C VAL A 85 -3.03 -7.05 17.34
N ASN A 86 -4.14 -7.65 16.94
CA ASN A 86 -4.53 -9.00 17.40
C ASN A 86 -3.51 -10.05 16.97
N ASP A 87 -3.06 -10.02 15.72
CA ASP A 87 -2.07 -10.93 15.16
C ASP A 87 -0.72 -10.80 15.86
N SER A 88 -0.28 -9.58 16.17
CA SER A 88 0.96 -9.34 16.91
C SER A 88 0.91 -9.81 18.37
N GLY A 89 -0.28 -9.92 18.94
CA GLY A 89 -0.47 -10.15 20.37
C GLY A 89 -0.01 -8.99 21.27
N LEU A 90 0.25 -7.81 20.70
CA LEU A 90 0.70 -6.61 21.44
C LEU A 90 -0.44 -6.06 22.29
N LYS A 91 -0.26 -6.08 23.62
CA LYS A 91 -1.23 -5.53 24.59
C LYS A 91 -0.74 -4.17 25.06
N ILE A 92 -1.34 -3.11 24.53
CA ILE A 92 -0.95 -1.74 24.83
C ILE A 92 -1.68 -1.29 26.12
N ASN A 93 -1.01 -1.46 27.25
CA ASN A 93 -1.43 -0.98 28.56
C ASN A 93 -0.78 0.38 28.85
N ASP A 94 -1.11 0.99 29.99
CA ASP A 94 -0.58 2.31 30.35
C ASP A 94 0.94 2.34 30.54
N ASP A 95 1.57 1.21 30.90
CA ASP A 95 3.02 1.13 31.11
C ASP A 95 3.82 1.28 29.82
N ILE A 96 3.26 0.86 28.66
CA ILE A 96 3.94 0.91 27.37
C ILE A 96 3.30 1.88 26.38
N ALA A 97 2.15 2.48 26.72
CA ALA A 97 1.36 3.30 25.81
C ALA A 97 2.15 4.44 25.15
N GLU A 98 3.02 5.11 25.92
CA GLU A 98 3.87 6.21 25.43
C GLU A 98 4.98 5.73 24.48
N GLY A 99 5.37 4.46 24.56
CA GLY A 99 6.33 3.83 23.66
C GLY A 99 5.70 3.26 22.38
N VAL A 100 4.37 3.31 22.21
CA VAL A 100 3.66 2.79 21.03
C VAL A 100 3.04 3.93 20.24
N GLY A 101 3.46 4.09 18.98
CA GLY A 101 2.95 5.14 18.11
C GLY A 101 2.06 4.61 16.98
N THR A 102 1.49 5.56 16.21
CA THR A 102 0.69 5.30 15.03
C THR A 102 1.14 6.17 13.85
N TYR A 103 1.25 5.58 12.66
CA TYR A 103 1.59 6.30 11.45
C TYR A 103 0.85 5.68 10.26
N ILE A 104 -0.38 6.11 10.02
CA ILE A 104 -1.23 5.58 8.94
C ILE A 104 -1.55 6.71 7.97
N SER A 105 -1.18 6.50 6.72
CA SER A 105 -1.23 7.50 5.65
C SER A 105 -2.34 7.21 4.64
N SER A 106 -2.74 8.26 3.92
CA SER A 106 -3.64 8.19 2.77
C SER A 106 -3.17 9.21 1.73
N GLY A 107 -3.43 8.95 0.45
CA GLY A 107 -3.08 9.87 -0.61
C GLY A 107 -3.97 11.11 -0.64
N ILE A 108 -5.26 10.94 -0.41
CA ILE A 108 -6.28 12.00 -0.59
C ILE A 108 -7.34 12.11 0.51
N GLY A 109 -7.38 11.17 1.46
CA GLY A 109 -8.41 11.14 2.49
C GLY A 109 -9.79 10.73 1.96
N ASP A 110 -10.89 11.33 2.49
CA ASP A 110 -12.25 10.92 2.11
C ASP A 110 -12.90 11.92 1.12
N PHE A 111 -12.79 11.62 -0.18
CA PHE A 111 -13.51 12.39 -1.19
C PHE A 111 -15.03 12.25 -1.11
N TRP A 112 -15.56 11.09 -0.66
CA TRP A 112 -17.02 10.94 -0.45
C TRP A 112 -17.56 11.95 0.56
N ALA A 113 -16.83 12.18 1.66
CA ALA A 113 -17.24 13.18 2.64
C ALA A 113 -17.20 14.58 2.03
N ILE A 114 -16.17 14.90 1.24
CA ILE A 114 -16.03 16.21 0.58
C ILE A 114 -17.17 16.43 -0.42
N GLU A 115 -17.42 15.49 -1.31
CA GLU A 115 -18.49 15.59 -2.32
C GLU A 115 -19.87 15.75 -1.67
N ARG A 116 -20.20 14.89 -0.73
CA ARG A 116 -21.50 14.90 -0.03
C ARG A 116 -21.73 16.19 0.76
N GLU A 117 -20.75 16.63 1.51
CA GLU A 117 -20.92 17.84 2.34
C GLU A 117 -20.88 19.12 1.50
N HIS A 118 -20.16 19.13 0.36
CA HIS A 118 -20.20 20.21 -0.62
C HIS A 118 -21.60 20.30 -1.28
N GLU A 119 -22.19 19.19 -1.67
CA GLU A 119 -23.56 19.16 -2.19
C GLU A 119 -24.57 19.75 -1.18
N LYS A 120 -24.49 19.34 0.10
CA LYS A 120 -25.33 19.91 1.18
C LYS A 120 -25.09 21.40 1.36
N LEU A 121 -23.85 21.84 1.32
CA LEU A 121 -23.53 23.28 1.43
C LEU A 121 -24.22 24.10 0.33
N LEU A 122 -24.17 23.62 -0.91
CA LEU A 122 -24.79 24.31 -2.05
C LEU A 122 -26.30 24.29 -1.99
N LYS A 123 -26.89 23.16 -1.59
CA LYS A 123 -28.35 22.97 -1.58
C LYS A 123 -29.03 23.56 -0.35
N ASP A 124 -28.48 23.33 0.83
CA ASP A 124 -29.13 23.52 2.12
C ASP A 124 -28.46 24.60 3.00
N GLY A 125 -27.32 25.15 2.54
CA GLY A 125 -26.56 26.21 3.21
C GLY A 125 -25.59 25.73 4.31
N PRO A 126 -24.77 26.64 4.87
CA PRO A 126 -23.66 26.27 5.75
C PRO A 126 -24.09 25.64 7.07
N GLY A 127 -25.29 25.94 7.57
CA GLY A 127 -25.83 25.34 8.81
C GLY A 127 -26.16 23.85 8.72
N ARG A 128 -26.08 23.26 7.53
CA ARG A 128 -26.43 21.83 7.29
C ARG A 128 -25.19 20.94 7.10
N VAL A 129 -24.01 21.56 6.99
CA VAL A 129 -22.74 20.81 6.92
C VAL A 129 -22.51 20.04 8.23
N SER A 130 -22.09 18.80 8.13
CA SER A 130 -21.88 17.91 9.29
C SER A 130 -20.74 18.44 10.18
N PRO A 131 -20.88 18.46 11.51
CA PRO A 131 -19.77 18.76 12.43
C PRO A 131 -18.65 17.72 12.35
N PHE A 132 -18.93 16.53 11.80
CA PHE A 132 -17.95 15.46 11.60
C PHE A 132 -17.29 15.50 10.22
N PHE A 133 -17.62 16.49 9.36
CA PHE A 133 -17.05 16.60 8.02
C PHE A 133 -15.51 16.60 8.06
N ILE A 134 -14.93 17.56 8.76
CA ILE A 134 -13.46 17.66 8.83
C ILE A 134 -12.83 16.40 9.46
N PRO A 135 -13.30 15.90 10.64
CA PRO A 135 -12.75 14.68 11.20
C PRO A 135 -12.91 13.41 10.34
N SER A 136 -13.90 13.35 9.45
CA SER A 136 -14.07 12.20 8.55
C SER A 136 -13.18 12.28 7.30
N ALA A 137 -12.73 13.47 6.90
CA ALA A 137 -12.09 13.71 5.60
C ALA A 137 -10.56 13.80 5.66
N ILE A 138 -9.98 14.38 6.72
CA ILE A 138 -8.54 14.67 6.76
C ILE A 138 -7.68 13.44 7.01
N VAL A 139 -6.56 13.36 6.29
CA VAL A 139 -5.69 12.18 6.18
C VAL A 139 -5.21 11.64 7.53
N ASN A 140 -4.82 12.51 8.46
CA ASN A 140 -4.25 12.10 9.74
C ASN A 140 -5.25 11.45 10.71
N LEU A 141 -6.55 11.49 10.41
CA LEU A 141 -7.56 10.90 11.29
C LEU A 141 -7.63 9.38 11.24
N ALA A 142 -7.08 8.74 10.20
CA ALA A 142 -6.84 7.30 10.24
C ALA A 142 -5.89 6.95 11.40
N SER A 143 -4.75 7.61 11.46
CA SER A 143 -3.77 7.47 12.56
C SER A 143 -4.36 7.86 13.91
N GLY A 144 -5.07 8.99 13.98
CA GLY A 144 -5.71 9.48 15.20
C GLY A 144 -6.76 8.53 15.77
N GLN A 145 -7.64 7.96 14.94
CA GLN A 145 -8.66 7.01 15.40
C GLN A 145 -8.06 5.68 15.87
N VAL A 146 -7.01 5.21 15.21
CA VAL A 146 -6.28 3.99 15.62
C VAL A 146 -5.55 4.24 16.94
N SER A 147 -4.89 5.39 17.12
CA SER A 147 -4.24 5.79 18.37
C SER A 147 -5.22 5.79 19.55
N ILE A 148 -6.37 6.44 19.40
CA ILE A 148 -7.41 6.49 20.44
C ILE A 148 -7.90 5.07 20.79
N ARG A 149 -8.15 4.25 19.79
CA ARG A 149 -8.73 2.91 19.96
C ARG A 149 -7.79 1.95 20.68
N HIS A 150 -6.50 2.04 20.38
CA HIS A 150 -5.48 1.15 20.95
C HIS A 150 -4.70 1.75 22.12
N ASN A 151 -5.09 2.94 22.63
CA ASN A 151 -4.36 3.65 23.68
C ASN A 151 -2.87 3.87 23.34
N ALA A 152 -2.55 4.06 22.05
CA ALA A 152 -1.19 4.31 21.60
C ALA A 152 -0.87 5.80 21.73
N LYS A 153 -0.05 6.17 22.72
CA LYS A 153 0.26 7.56 23.12
C LYS A 153 1.63 8.05 22.64
N GLY A 154 2.36 7.21 21.90
CA GLY A 154 3.64 7.55 21.28
C GLY A 154 3.47 8.47 20.05
N PRO A 155 4.47 8.55 19.17
CA PRO A 155 4.42 9.37 17.96
C PRO A 155 3.16 9.08 17.13
N ASN A 156 2.41 10.13 16.76
CA ASN A 156 1.19 10.00 15.95
C ASN A 156 1.29 10.95 14.76
N SER A 157 1.35 10.40 13.54
CA SER A 157 1.55 11.16 12.32
C SER A 157 0.86 10.53 11.12
N ALA A 158 0.83 11.27 10.01
CA ALA A 158 0.43 10.79 8.70
C ALA A 158 1.13 11.61 7.62
N THR A 159 1.42 11.00 6.49
CA THR A 159 1.93 11.69 5.30
C THR A 159 0.94 11.57 4.14
N ALA A 160 0.91 12.58 3.26
CA ALA A 160 0.10 12.62 2.05
C ALA A 160 1.03 12.73 0.84
N THR A 161 1.70 11.62 0.50
CA THR A 161 2.66 11.52 -0.60
C THR A 161 2.13 10.65 -1.74
N ALA A 162 0.86 10.88 -2.08
CA ALA A 162 0.16 10.17 -3.15
C ALA A 162 0.32 8.64 -3.02
N CYS A 163 0.68 7.95 -4.12
CA CYS A 163 0.78 6.48 -4.15
C CYS A 163 1.87 5.90 -3.25
N SER A 164 2.81 6.73 -2.76
CA SER A 164 3.88 6.29 -1.87
C SER A 164 3.57 6.48 -0.37
N ALA A 165 2.38 7.01 -0.04
CA ALA A 165 2.04 7.42 1.33
C ALA A 165 2.17 6.28 2.35
N GLY A 166 1.62 5.09 2.05
CA GLY A 166 1.70 3.93 2.93
C GLY A 166 3.13 3.40 3.11
N ALA A 167 3.93 3.40 2.04
CA ALA A 167 5.34 3.00 2.11
C ALA A 167 6.17 4.00 2.92
N HIS A 168 5.94 5.31 2.75
CA HIS A 168 6.58 6.34 3.59
C HIS A 168 6.20 6.17 5.07
N ALA A 169 4.92 5.91 5.38
CA ALA A 169 4.48 5.69 6.76
C ALA A 169 5.22 4.52 7.42
N ILE A 170 5.42 3.41 6.72
CA ILE A 170 6.17 2.26 7.21
C ILE A 170 7.66 2.60 7.36
N GLY A 171 8.26 3.23 6.34
CA GLY A 171 9.67 3.61 6.35
C GLY A 171 10.01 4.65 7.44
N ASP A 172 9.16 5.66 7.62
CA ASP A 172 9.33 6.66 8.69
C ASP A 172 9.14 6.02 10.07
N SER A 173 8.17 5.11 10.24
CA SER A 173 7.98 4.33 11.47
C SER A 173 9.22 3.48 11.79
N PHE A 174 9.81 2.83 10.79
CA PHE A 174 11.09 2.14 10.94
C PHE A 174 12.17 3.07 11.49
N LYS A 175 12.31 4.28 10.93
CA LYS A 175 13.30 5.27 11.39
C LYS A 175 12.98 5.82 12.78
N ILE A 176 11.72 6.00 13.14
CA ILE A 176 11.28 6.40 14.48
C ILE A 176 11.74 5.37 15.52
N ILE A 177 11.52 4.07 15.27
CA ILE A 177 11.98 2.99 16.17
C ILE A 177 13.50 2.92 16.22
N GLN A 178 14.18 3.05 15.05
CA GLN A 178 15.65 3.03 15.01
C GLN A 178 16.30 4.14 15.83
N ARG A 179 15.67 5.33 15.90
CA ARG A 179 16.14 6.46 16.70
C ARG A 179 15.85 6.29 18.20
N GLY A 180 14.94 5.40 18.58
CA GLY A 180 14.51 5.18 19.94
C GLY A 180 13.35 6.09 20.40
N ASP A 181 12.65 6.72 19.45
CA ASP A 181 11.48 7.57 19.73
C ASP A 181 10.22 6.76 20.06
N ALA A 182 10.20 5.47 19.67
CA ALA A 182 9.16 4.49 20.02
C ALA A 182 9.77 3.07 20.14
N GLU A 183 9.06 2.20 20.87
CA GLU A 183 9.34 0.76 20.93
C GLU A 183 8.54 -0.01 19.88
N ALA A 184 7.33 0.48 19.56
CA ALA A 184 6.47 -0.13 18.54
C ALA A 184 5.68 0.94 17.76
N MET A 185 5.33 0.61 16.50
CA MET A 185 4.52 1.47 15.64
C MET A 185 3.44 0.65 14.94
N ILE A 186 2.20 1.14 14.97
CA ILE A 186 1.09 0.67 14.14
C ILE A 186 1.13 1.54 12.88
N CYS A 187 1.53 0.99 11.74
CA CYS A 187 1.81 1.81 10.56
C CYS A 187 1.41 1.17 9.24
N GLY A 188 1.19 2.01 8.22
CA GLY A 188 0.80 1.59 6.89
C GLY A 188 0.01 2.63 6.13
N GLY A 189 -0.92 2.19 5.29
CA GLY A 189 -1.75 3.08 4.48
C GLY A 189 -3.19 2.60 4.36
N ALA A 190 -4.10 3.56 4.16
CA ALA A 190 -5.51 3.31 3.92
C ALA A 190 -6.05 4.30 2.87
N GLU A 191 -6.92 3.85 1.98
CA GLU A 191 -7.50 4.67 0.93
C GLU A 191 -8.93 4.25 0.59
N SER A 192 -9.78 5.22 0.26
CA SER A 192 -11.14 5.00 -0.25
C SER A 192 -11.46 6.01 -1.34
N ALA A 193 -10.82 5.83 -2.49
CA ALA A 193 -10.83 6.81 -3.59
C ALA A 193 -11.78 6.45 -4.75
N ILE A 194 -12.65 5.45 -4.62
CA ILE A 194 -13.61 5.10 -5.67
C ILE A 194 -14.86 5.97 -5.50
N THR A 195 -14.78 7.20 -5.96
CA THR A 195 -15.84 8.22 -5.89
C THR A 195 -16.06 8.85 -7.26
N PRO A 196 -17.22 9.49 -7.53
CA PRO A 196 -17.45 10.22 -8.79
C PRO A 196 -16.34 11.21 -9.13
N MET A 197 -15.93 12.05 -8.18
CA MET A 197 -14.91 13.07 -8.40
C MET A 197 -13.54 12.45 -8.69
N SER A 198 -13.14 11.40 -7.95
CA SER A 198 -11.86 10.73 -8.17
C SER A 198 -11.79 10.04 -9.52
N VAL A 199 -12.84 9.26 -9.87
CA VAL A 199 -12.89 8.57 -11.17
C VAL A 199 -12.87 9.56 -12.31
N ALA A 200 -13.65 10.65 -12.23
CA ALA A 200 -13.66 11.71 -13.24
C ALA A 200 -12.29 12.40 -13.34
N GLY A 201 -11.65 12.71 -12.20
CA GLY A 201 -10.36 13.38 -12.16
C GLY A 201 -9.23 12.55 -12.77
N PHE A 202 -9.10 11.27 -12.36
CA PHE A 202 -8.09 10.36 -12.93
C PHE A 202 -8.37 10.03 -14.40
N ALA A 203 -9.64 9.93 -14.81
CA ALA A 203 -10.00 9.75 -16.22
C ALA A 203 -9.63 10.98 -17.05
N ALA A 204 -9.84 12.21 -16.55
CA ALA A 204 -9.43 13.44 -17.21
C ALA A 204 -7.90 13.53 -17.39
N LEU A 205 -7.12 12.96 -16.46
CA LEU A 205 -5.66 12.80 -16.58
C LEU A 205 -5.25 11.71 -17.59
N ARG A 206 -6.20 10.94 -18.13
CA ARG A 206 -5.93 9.75 -18.98
C ARG A 206 -5.01 8.73 -18.31
N ALA A 207 -5.11 8.59 -16.99
CA ALA A 207 -4.29 7.70 -16.20
C ALA A 207 -4.93 6.32 -16.00
N LEU A 208 -6.26 6.21 -16.20
CA LEU A 208 -7.03 4.98 -16.02
C LEU A 208 -7.11 4.17 -17.30
N SER A 209 -7.14 2.85 -17.14
CA SER A 209 -7.55 1.95 -18.21
C SER A 209 -8.99 2.22 -18.65
N THR A 210 -9.24 2.16 -19.96
CA THR A 210 -10.55 2.38 -20.56
C THR A 210 -11.21 1.07 -21.04
N ARG A 211 -10.73 -0.09 -20.60
CA ARG A 211 -11.24 -1.42 -20.96
C ARG A 211 -12.60 -1.74 -20.36
N ASN A 212 -13.59 -0.88 -20.56
CA ASN A 212 -14.93 -1.04 -20.01
C ASN A 212 -15.65 -2.33 -20.40
N ASN A 213 -15.27 -2.94 -21.51
CA ASN A 213 -15.90 -4.18 -21.99
C ASN A 213 -15.27 -5.44 -21.36
N ASP A 214 -14.13 -5.28 -20.67
CA ASP A 214 -13.40 -6.38 -20.09
C ASP A 214 -12.61 -5.92 -18.84
N PRO A 215 -13.31 -5.56 -17.76
CA PRO A 215 -12.69 -5.06 -16.53
C PRO A 215 -11.67 -6.02 -15.92
N LYS A 216 -11.92 -7.33 -16.00
CA LYS A 216 -11.05 -8.35 -15.42
C LYS A 216 -9.65 -8.39 -16.04
N HIS A 217 -9.49 -7.97 -17.32
CA HIS A 217 -8.19 -7.91 -17.99
C HIS A 217 -7.66 -6.47 -18.13
N ALA A 218 -8.21 -5.50 -17.38
CA ALA A 218 -7.82 -4.10 -17.49
C ALA A 218 -6.47 -3.81 -16.80
N SER A 219 -6.26 -4.30 -15.58
CA SER A 219 -4.97 -4.18 -14.89
C SER A 219 -4.04 -5.31 -15.39
N ARG A 220 -3.03 -4.91 -16.16
CA ARG A 220 -2.10 -5.85 -16.84
C ARG A 220 -0.65 -5.31 -16.84
N PRO A 221 -0.04 -5.18 -15.65
CA PRO A 221 1.30 -4.64 -15.53
C PRO A 221 2.31 -5.37 -16.41
N PHE A 222 3.21 -4.60 -17.06
CA PHE A 222 4.28 -5.07 -17.94
C PHE A 222 3.83 -5.73 -19.26
N ASP A 223 2.53 -5.95 -19.47
CA ASP A 223 1.99 -6.46 -20.73
C ASP A 223 2.00 -5.36 -21.81
N LEU A 224 2.23 -5.74 -23.06
CA LEU A 224 2.27 -4.81 -24.20
C LEU A 224 0.94 -4.07 -24.39
N GLY A 225 -0.18 -4.70 -24.06
CA GLY A 225 -1.53 -4.13 -24.19
C GLY A 225 -2.01 -3.31 -23.01
N ARG A 226 -1.14 -2.91 -22.06
CA ARG A 226 -1.51 -2.05 -20.92
C ARG A 226 -1.88 -0.65 -21.39
N ASP A 227 -2.91 -0.06 -20.80
CA ASP A 227 -3.45 1.23 -21.23
C ASP A 227 -3.75 2.20 -20.05
N GLY A 228 -3.46 1.83 -18.82
CA GLY A 228 -3.71 2.64 -17.63
C GLY A 228 -3.94 1.78 -16.38
N PHE A 229 -3.98 2.41 -15.22
CA PHE A 229 -4.25 1.68 -13.98
C PHE A 229 -5.75 1.51 -13.71
N VAL A 230 -6.09 0.56 -12.84
CA VAL A 230 -7.43 0.37 -12.28
C VAL A 230 -7.42 0.91 -10.85
N ILE A 231 -8.33 1.79 -10.48
CA ILE A 231 -8.42 2.30 -9.10
C ILE A 231 -8.82 1.16 -8.17
N GLY A 232 -8.12 1.03 -7.04
CA GLY A 232 -8.47 0.17 -5.93
C GLY A 232 -8.64 0.96 -4.63
N GLU A 233 -9.11 0.30 -3.58
CA GLU A 233 -9.27 0.85 -2.24
C GLU A 233 -8.98 -0.21 -1.18
N GLY A 234 -8.79 0.21 0.08
CA GLY A 234 -8.52 -0.70 1.19
C GLY A 234 -7.51 -0.16 2.19
N ALA A 235 -6.90 -1.06 2.95
CA ALA A 235 -5.85 -0.75 3.92
C ALA A 235 -4.86 -1.90 4.07
N GLY A 236 -3.58 -1.55 4.29
CA GLY A 236 -2.53 -2.48 4.68
C GLY A 236 -1.75 -1.92 5.86
N ILE A 237 -1.75 -2.65 6.97
CA ILE A 237 -1.17 -2.25 8.24
C ILE A 237 -0.18 -3.30 8.73
N VAL A 238 0.94 -2.84 9.23
CA VAL A 238 1.95 -3.66 9.90
C VAL A 238 2.20 -3.15 11.32
N ILE A 239 2.53 -4.05 12.23
CA ILE A 239 3.09 -3.72 13.54
C ILE A 239 4.61 -3.86 13.43
N LEU A 240 5.31 -2.74 13.57
CA LEU A 240 6.76 -2.71 13.70
C LEU A 240 7.15 -2.64 15.17
N GLU A 241 8.14 -3.43 15.58
CA GLU A 241 8.66 -3.41 16.94
C GLU A 241 10.20 -3.42 16.93
N GLU A 242 10.77 -2.81 17.95
CA GLU A 242 12.19 -3.03 18.26
C GLU A 242 12.42 -4.51 18.61
N LEU A 243 13.49 -5.10 18.10
CA LEU A 243 13.73 -6.54 18.18
C LEU A 243 13.73 -7.07 19.62
N GLU A 244 14.45 -6.43 20.55
CA GLU A 244 14.55 -6.92 21.93
C GLU A 244 13.24 -6.71 22.70
N PHE A 245 12.50 -5.64 22.38
CA PHE A 245 11.13 -5.43 22.88
C PHE A 245 10.20 -6.56 22.42
N ALA A 246 10.23 -6.93 21.13
CA ALA A 246 9.44 -8.02 20.58
C ALA A 246 9.83 -9.39 21.20
N ARG A 247 11.13 -9.68 21.32
CA ARG A 247 11.65 -10.91 21.93
C ARG A 247 11.28 -11.06 23.40
N LYS A 248 11.38 -9.97 24.17
CA LYS A 248 11.05 -9.95 25.61
C LYS A 248 9.61 -10.36 25.89
N ARG A 249 8.68 -10.05 25.01
CA ARG A 249 7.28 -10.44 25.12
C ARG A 249 6.91 -11.74 24.40
N GLY A 250 7.90 -12.41 23.75
CA GLY A 250 7.68 -13.66 23.03
C GLY A 250 6.88 -13.49 21.74
N ALA A 251 7.03 -12.35 21.05
CA ALA A 251 6.31 -12.08 19.82
C ALA A 251 6.71 -13.04 18.70
N ARG A 252 5.73 -13.45 17.88
CA ARG A 252 6.01 -14.01 16.56
C ARG A 252 6.64 -12.92 15.69
N ILE A 253 7.69 -13.26 14.96
CA ILE A 253 8.36 -12.36 14.03
C ILE A 253 8.17 -12.90 12.60
N TYR A 254 7.59 -12.08 11.71
CA TYR A 254 7.37 -12.40 10.30
C TYR A 254 8.62 -12.15 9.45
N ALA A 255 9.20 -10.98 9.62
CA ALA A 255 10.37 -10.52 8.86
C ALA A 255 11.04 -9.37 9.62
N GLU A 256 12.22 -8.97 9.18
CA GLU A 256 12.90 -7.75 9.61
C GLU A 256 12.81 -6.70 8.50
N ILE A 257 12.45 -5.46 8.83
CA ILE A 257 12.63 -4.33 7.91
C ILE A 257 14.07 -3.82 8.11
N VAL A 258 14.84 -3.85 7.02
CA VAL A 258 16.28 -3.57 7.09
C VAL A 258 16.70 -2.34 6.32
N GLY A 259 15.89 -1.88 5.36
CA GLY A 259 16.22 -0.72 4.54
C GLY A 259 15.01 0.10 4.13
N TYR A 260 15.22 1.41 4.06
CA TYR A 260 14.26 2.39 3.57
C TYR A 260 14.95 3.41 2.68
N GLY A 261 14.46 3.54 1.44
CA GLY A 261 14.83 4.59 0.51
C GLY A 261 13.70 5.61 0.36
N MET A 262 14.07 6.89 0.27
CA MET A 262 13.17 7.98 -0.04
C MET A 262 13.88 8.96 -0.99
N THR A 263 13.21 9.32 -2.11
CA THR A 263 13.74 10.28 -3.10
C THR A 263 12.63 11.10 -3.73
N GLY A 264 13.01 12.20 -4.36
CA GLY A 264 12.14 12.99 -5.24
C GLY A 264 12.68 12.99 -6.67
N ASP A 265 11.80 12.98 -7.68
CA ASP A 265 12.19 13.06 -9.09
C ASP A 265 12.60 14.48 -9.51
N ALA A 266 11.91 15.49 -8.96
CA ALA A 266 12.05 16.90 -9.36
C ALA A 266 11.93 17.11 -10.88
N PHE A 267 10.99 16.41 -11.52
CA PHE A 267 10.82 16.36 -12.97
C PHE A 267 9.45 16.88 -13.43
N HIS A 268 8.37 16.18 -13.08
CA HIS A 268 7.01 16.52 -13.53
C HIS A 268 5.97 16.19 -12.46
N ILE A 269 4.80 16.83 -12.47
CA ILE A 269 3.77 16.63 -11.43
C ILE A 269 3.13 15.24 -11.45
N THR A 270 3.03 14.57 -12.62
CA THR A 270 2.37 13.26 -12.76
C THR A 270 3.17 12.24 -13.56
N MET A 271 4.11 12.67 -14.42
CA MET A 271 4.94 11.74 -15.20
C MET A 271 6.19 11.36 -14.42
N PRO A 272 6.58 10.07 -14.41
CA PRO A 272 7.88 9.67 -13.91
C PRO A 272 9.00 10.28 -14.78
N ASP A 273 10.18 10.47 -14.18
CA ASP A 273 11.40 10.84 -14.90
C ASP A 273 11.71 9.76 -15.96
N ASP A 274 11.80 10.17 -17.23
CA ASP A 274 12.04 9.29 -18.37
C ASP A 274 13.39 8.57 -18.33
N SER A 275 14.35 9.10 -17.58
CA SER A 275 15.64 8.43 -17.28
C SER A 275 15.50 7.32 -16.23
N GLY A 276 14.38 7.29 -15.47
CA GLY A 276 14.16 6.42 -14.32
C GLY A 276 15.07 6.72 -13.13
N SER A 277 15.71 7.90 -13.09
CA SER A 277 16.76 8.18 -12.10
C SER A 277 16.23 8.21 -10.67
N GLY A 278 15.02 8.71 -10.46
CA GLY A 278 14.36 8.70 -9.14
C GLY A 278 14.14 7.30 -8.59
N ALA A 279 13.64 6.40 -9.44
CA ALA A 279 13.45 5.00 -9.10
C ALA A 279 14.78 4.27 -8.85
N VAL A 280 15.82 4.53 -9.65
CA VAL A 280 17.18 4.00 -9.39
C VAL A 280 17.68 4.45 -8.03
N ARG A 281 17.65 5.77 -7.76
CA ARG A 281 18.16 6.35 -6.52
C ARG A 281 17.42 5.84 -5.27
N VAL A 282 16.11 5.62 -5.36
CA VAL A 282 15.34 5.14 -4.20
C VAL A 282 15.67 3.69 -3.86
N MET A 283 15.77 2.81 -4.86
CA MET A 283 16.22 1.43 -4.66
C MET A 283 17.64 1.37 -4.09
N GLN A 284 18.58 2.13 -4.68
CA GLN A 284 19.95 2.22 -4.17
C GLN A 284 20.03 2.73 -2.73
N LYS A 285 19.18 3.71 -2.35
CA LYS A 285 19.12 4.19 -0.96
C LYS A 285 18.61 3.12 0.01
N ALA A 286 17.60 2.34 -0.38
CA ALA A 286 17.11 1.24 0.46
C ALA A 286 18.19 0.16 0.65
N LEU A 287 18.90 -0.23 -0.41
CA LEU A 287 20.02 -1.16 -0.35
C LEU A 287 21.17 -0.64 0.53
N SER A 288 21.54 0.64 0.34
CA SER A 288 22.60 1.29 1.13
C SER A 288 22.26 1.41 2.61
N ASP A 289 21.00 1.75 2.93
CA ASP A 289 20.51 1.83 4.32
C ASP A 289 20.58 0.46 5.01
N ALA A 290 20.22 -0.59 4.28
CA ALA A 290 20.30 -1.98 4.73
C ALA A 290 21.73 -2.55 4.73
N LYS A 291 22.68 -1.95 4.02
CA LYS A 291 24.01 -2.49 3.72
C LYS A 291 23.95 -3.84 2.99
N VAL A 292 22.97 -3.99 2.09
CA VAL A 292 22.73 -5.18 1.28
C VAL A 292 23.21 -4.93 -0.13
N GLN A 293 23.89 -5.93 -0.72
CA GLN A 293 24.31 -5.87 -2.11
C GLN A 293 23.14 -6.19 -3.05
N PRO A 294 23.08 -5.62 -4.24
CA PRO A 294 22.00 -5.87 -5.20
C PRO A 294 21.75 -7.37 -5.45
N GLU A 295 22.80 -8.17 -5.52
CA GLU A 295 22.77 -9.61 -5.81
C GLU A 295 22.09 -10.45 -4.71
N GLN A 296 21.83 -9.87 -3.55
CA GLN A 296 21.16 -10.55 -2.43
C GLN A 296 19.63 -10.43 -2.47
N VAL A 297 19.07 -9.55 -3.33
CA VAL A 297 17.62 -9.37 -3.44
C VAL A 297 17.03 -10.46 -4.33
N ASP A 298 16.08 -11.21 -3.78
CA ASP A 298 15.45 -12.34 -4.49
C ASP A 298 14.17 -11.92 -5.22
N TYR A 299 13.45 -10.93 -4.68
CA TYR A 299 12.13 -10.55 -5.16
C TYR A 299 11.88 -9.04 -5.07
N ILE A 300 11.20 -8.50 -6.09
CA ILE A 300 10.65 -7.14 -6.09
C ILE A 300 9.13 -7.20 -6.22
N ASN A 301 8.41 -6.65 -5.24
CA ASN A 301 7.03 -6.23 -5.43
C ASN A 301 7.08 -4.84 -6.04
N ALA A 302 6.83 -4.78 -7.34
CA ALA A 302 7.00 -3.58 -8.13
C ALA A 302 5.85 -2.58 -7.95
N HIS A 303 6.13 -1.32 -8.19
CA HIS A 303 5.07 -0.33 -8.31
C HIS A 303 4.09 -0.71 -9.42
N GLY A 304 4.57 -1.07 -10.61
CA GLY A 304 3.86 -1.81 -11.66
C GLY A 304 2.39 -1.45 -11.82
N THR A 305 2.09 -0.22 -12.24
CA THR A 305 0.72 0.31 -12.26
C THR A 305 -0.11 -0.07 -13.48
N SER A 306 0.44 -0.82 -14.43
CA SER A 306 -0.21 -1.10 -15.73
C SER A 306 -0.35 0.15 -16.62
N THR A 307 0.51 1.16 -16.41
CA THR A 307 0.58 2.32 -17.29
C THR A 307 1.74 2.18 -18.28
N PRO A 308 1.60 2.69 -19.50
CA PRO A 308 2.64 2.54 -20.53
C PRO A 308 4.02 3.04 -20.09
N TYR A 309 4.06 4.16 -19.37
CA TYR A 309 5.32 4.80 -18.98
C TYR A 309 5.92 4.21 -17.71
N ASN A 310 5.13 4.06 -16.64
CA ASN A 310 5.67 3.58 -15.37
C ASN A 310 6.36 2.23 -15.49
N ASP A 311 5.69 1.26 -16.09
CA ASP A 311 6.17 -0.13 -16.11
C ASP A 311 7.46 -0.27 -16.93
N LYS A 312 7.55 0.47 -18.04
CA LYS A 312 8.78 0.59 -18.84
C LYS A 312 9.93 1.23 -18.05
N PHE A 313 9.67 2.37 -17.39
CA PHE A 313 10.73 3.09 -16.67
C PHE A 313 11.14 2.35 -15.39
N GLU A 314 10.22 1.68 -14.72
CA GLU A 314 10.55 0.82 -13.58
C GLU A 314 11.42 -0.38 -14.00
N THR A 315 11.09 -1.03 -15.12
CA THR A 315 11.93 -2.10 -15.72
C THR A 315 13.35 -1.60 -15.98
N MET A 316 13.48 -0.44 -16.62
CA MET A 316 14.78 0.18 -16.89
C MET A 316 15.53 0.50 -15.59
N ALA A 317 14.83 1.04 -14.58
CA ALA A 317 15.42 1.38 -13.28
C ALA A 317 15.91 0.13 -12.53
N ILE A 318 15.15 -0.96 -12.57
CA ILE A 318 15.55 -2.25 -12.00
C ILE A 318 16.82 -2.76 -12.68
N LYS A 319 16.86 -2.77 -14.01
CA LYS A 319 18.07 -3.17 -14.75
C LYS A 319 19.28 -2.32 -14.41
N LYS A 320 19.12 -0.99 -14.29
CA LYS A 320 20.22 -0.09 -13.89
C LYS A 320 20.70 -0.31 -12.45
N THR A 321 19.80 -0.66 -11.54
CA THR A 321 20.13 -0.86 -10.12
C THR A 321 20.79 -2.21 -9.87
N PHE A 322 20.29 -3.28 -10.51
CA PHE A 322 20.65 -4.67 -10.23
C PHE A 322 21.58 -5.30 -11.29
N GLY A 323 21.84 -4.59 -12.41
CA GLY A 323 22.72 -5.07 -13.47
C GLY A 323 22.26 -6.44 -14.03
N GLU A 324 23.20 -7.36 -14.21
CA GLU A 324 22.90 -8.72 -14.69
C GLU A 324 22.03 -9.54 -13.74
N HIS A 325 22.00 -9.17 -12.44
CA HIS A 325 21.17 -9.85 -11.45
C HIS A 325 19.67 -9.63 -11.70
N ALA A 326 19.28 -8.52 -12.34
CA ALA A 326 17.89 -8.24 -12.69
C ALA A 326 17.24 -9.37 -13.52
N GLN A 327 18.02 -10.12 -14.31
CA GLN A 327 17.54 -11.27 -15.10
C GLN A 327 17.38 -12.55 -14.27
N LYS A 328 17.83 -12.57 -13.03
CA LYS A 328 17.83 -13.75 -12.16
C LYS A 328 16.83 -13.65 -11.01
N MET A 329 16.37 -12.44 -10.73
CA MET A 329 15.42 -12.16 -9.65
C MET A 329 13.97 -12.16 -10.17
N ALA A 330 13.03 -12.45 -9.29
CA ALA A 330 11.62 -12.39 -9.61
C ALA A 330 11.04 -10.98 -9.34
N ILE A 331 10.13 -10.56 -10.18
CA ILE A 331 9.43 -9.28 -10.06
C ILE A 331 7.94 -9.56 -10.24
N SER A 332 7.07 -8.95 -9.43
CA SER A 332 5.65 -8.99 -9.76
C SER A 332 4.93 -7.73 -9.35
N SER A 333 3.78 -7.47 -9.98
CA SER A 333 2.86 -6.43 -9.55
C SER A 333 1.52 -7.04 -9.14
N THR A 334 1.26 -7.01 -7.86
CA THR A 334 -0.02 -7.44 -7.25
C THR A 334 -1.18 -6.52 -7.61
N LYS A 335 -0.89 -5.34 -8.17
CA LYS A 335 -1.92 -4.43 -8.72
C LYS A 335 -2.68 -5.03 -9.90
N SER A 336 -2.16 -6.08 -10.54
CA SER A 336 -2.91 -6.87 -11.51
C SER A 336 -4.17 -7.50 -10.91
N MET A 337 -4.17 -7.79 -9.60
CA MET A 337 -5.25 -8.44 -8.86
C MET A 337 -6.07 -7.46 -8.01
N THR A 338 -5.42 -6.54 -7.32
CA THR A 338 -6.04 -5.62 -6.38
C THR A 338 -6.41 -4.26 -6.98
N GLY A 339 -5.94 -3.95 -8.19
CA GLY A 339 -5.90 -2.58 -8.68
C GLY A 339 -4.88 -1.75 -7.89
N HIS A 340 -4.82 -0.47 -8.19
CA HIS A 340 -3.94 0.49 -7.53
C HIS A 340 -4.65 1.18 -6.37
N LEU A 341 -4.30 0.82 -5.13
CA LEU A 341 -4.91 1.35 -3.91
C LEU A 341 -4.38 2.74 -3.51
N LEU A 342 -3.72 3.44 -4.43
CA LEU A 342 -3.18 4.80 -4.22
C LEU A 342 -2.36 4.89 -2.92
N GLY A 343 -2.78 5.71 -1.94
CA GLY A 343 -2.07 5.87 -0.68
C GLY A 343 -2.00 4.62 0.19
N ALA A 344 -2.91 3.66 0.03
CA ALA A 344 -2.85 2.37 0.72
C ALA A 344 -1.91 1.36 0.04
N ALA A 345 -1.52 1.57 -1.23
CA ALA A 345 -0.78 0.61 -2.05
C ALA A 345 0.49 0.11 -1.35
N GLY A 346 1.37 1.02 -0.91
CA GLY A 346 2.60 0.63 -0.22
C GLY A 346 2.39 -0.14 1.09
N GLY A 347 1.26 0.08 1.77
CA GLY A 347 0.89 -0.68 2.98
C GLY A 347 0.53 -2.13 2.66
N VAL A 348 -0.38 -2.35 1.69
CA VAL A 348 -0.78 -3.71 1.31
C VAL A 348 0.37 -4.49 0.67
N GLU A 349 1.18 -3.84 -0.16
CA GLU A 349 2.33 -4.44 -0.83
C GLU A 349 3.47 -4.79 0.12
N ALA A 350 3.64 -4.03 1.21
CA ALA A 350 4.54 -4.40 2.31
C ALA A 350 4.08 -5.71 2.96
N VAL A 351 2.78 -5.84 3.28
CA VAL A 351 2.22 -7.09 3.84
C VAL A 351 2.42 -8.24 2.86
N PHE A 352 2.18 -8.05 1.56
CA PHE A 352 2.38 -9.08 0.54
C PHE A 352 3.85 -9.53 0.44
N SER A 353 4.79 -8.58 0.46
CA SER A 353 6.23 -8.86 0.44
C SER A 353 6.69 -9.65 1.67
N ILE A 354 6.18 -9.30 2.85
CA ILE A 354 6.47 -9.99 4.11
C ILE A 354 5.92 -11.42 4.08
N LEU A 355 4.69 -11.61 3.61
CA LEU A 355 4.09 -12.93 3.48
C LEU A 355 4.78 -13.78 2.41
N SER A 356 5.24 -13.18 1.31
CA SER A 356 6.05 -13.87 0.30
C SER A 356 7.34 -14.43 0.91
N ILE A 357 8.04 -13.65 1.74
CA ILE A 357 9.22 -14.12 2.49
C ILE A 357 8.84 -15.25 3.44
N GLN A 358 7.77 -15.11 4.19
CA GLN A 358 7.39 -16.03 5.25
C GLN A 358 6.89 -17.38 4.69
N ARG A 359 6.21 -17.37 3.55
CA ARG A 359 5.54 -18.53 2.94
C ARG A 359 6.29 -19.11 1.75
N ASP A 360 7.43 -18.52 1.38
CA ASP A 360 8.24 -18.95 0.22
C ASP A 360 7.44 -19.01 -1.09
N VAL A 361 6.59 -17.99 -1.34
CA VAL A 361 5.74 -17.90 -2.54
C VAL A 361 5.89 -16.54 -3.20
N LEU A 362 6.22 -16.55 -4.48
CA LEU A 362 6.17 -15.40 -5.38
C LEU A 362 4.73 -15.22 -5.88
N LEU A 363 4.15 -14.07 -5.62
CA LEU A 363 2.81 -13.73 -6.09
C LEU A 363 2.83 -13.40 -7.59
N PRO A 364 1.77 -13.76 -8.36
CA PRO A 364 1.77 -13.56 -9.80
C PRO A 364 1.46 -12.12 -10.20
N THR A 365 1.95 -11.73 -11.38
CA THR A 365 1.35 -10.69 -12.21
C THR A 365 0.37 -11.36 -13.15
N ILE A 366 -0.93 -11.23 -12.91
CA ILE A 366 -1.96 -11.80 -13.79
C ILE A 366 -2.19 -10.91 -15.02
N ASN A 367 -2.91 -11.43 -16.01
CA ASN A 367 -3.21 -10.73 -17.27
C ASN A 367 -1.95 -10.43 -18.13
N TYR A 368 -0.85 -11.12 -17.89
CA TYR A 368 0.36 -11.05 -18.73
C TYR A 368 0.20 -12.01 -19.92
N GLU A 369 -0.24 -11.47 -21.06
CA GLU A 369 -0.58 -12.24 -22.26
C GLU A 369 0.39 -11.98 -23.42
N THR A 370 0.77 -10.72 -23.60
CA THR A 370 1.65 -10.29 -24.69
C THR A 370 2.90 -9.64 -24.10
N PRO A 371 4.06 -10.31 -24.16
CA PRO A 371 5.33 -9.74 -23.68
C PRO A 371 5.66 -8.41 -24.37
N ASP A 372 6.00 -7.40 -23.58
CA ASP A 372 6.52 -6.13 -24.08
C ASP A 372 8.05 -6.22 -24.17
N PRO A 373 8.66 -6.00 -25.37
CA PRO A 373 10.12 -6.03 -25.50
C PRO A 373 10.88 -5.02 -24.62
N GLU A 374 10.21 -3.97 -24.16
CA GLU A 374 10.78 -2.98 -23.23
C GLU A 374 10.65 -3.41 -21.75
N CYS A 375 9.83 -4.45 -21.49
CA CYS A 375 9.61 -5.07 -20.18
C CYS A 375 9.99 -6.55 -20.25
N ASP A 376 11.28 -6.87 -20.25
CA ASP A 376 11.87 -8.17 -20.58
C ASP A 376 12.49 -8.90 -19.35
N LEU A 377 11.91 -8.69 -18.14
CA LEU A 377 12.32 -9.37 -16.92
C LEU A 377 11.34 -10.51 -16.54
N ASP A 378 11.61 -11.25 -15.47
CA ASP A 378 10.70 -12.28 -14.95
C ASP A 378 9.62 -11.64 -14.07
N TYR A 379 8.44 -11.42 -14.60
CA TYR A 379 7.31 -10.81 -13.91
C TYR A 379 6.39 -11.80 -13.18
N VAL A 380 6.82 -13.04 -12.97
CA VAL A 380 6.01 -14.12 -12.38
C VAL A 380 4.64 -14.23 -13.10
N PRO A 381 4.60 -14.55 -14.39
CA PRO A 381 3.39 -14.39 -15.19
C PRO A 381 2.29 -15.37 -14.80
N ASN A 382 1.10 -14.83 -14.50
CA ASN A 382 -0.20 -15.47 -14.35
C ASN A 382 -0.36 -16.53 -13.23
N GLN A 383 0.71 -17.12 -12.71
CA GLN A 383 0.65 -18.16 -11.69
C GLN A 383 1.67 -17.91 -10.58
N ALA A 384 1.24 -18.09 -9.33
CA ALA A 384 2.14 -18.05 -8.17
C ALA A 384 3.19 -19.18 -8.30
N ARG A 385 4.38 -18.94 -7.77
CA ARG A 385 5.51 -19.85 -7.85
C ARG A 385 6.21 -19.98 -6.51
N GLU A 386 6.49 -21.21 -6.08
CA GLU A 386 7.31 -21.45 -4.89
C GLU A 386 8.76 -21.01 -5.15
N ALA A 387 9.32 -20.26 -4.22
CA ALA A 387 10.73 -19.85 -4.24
C ALA A 387 11.18 -19.40 -2.86
N ARG A 388 12.40 -19.78 -2.46
CA ARG A 388 13.01 -19.26 -1.25
C ARG A 388 13.31 -17.76 -1.41
N ILE A 389 12.78 -16.94 -0.51
CA ILE A 389 12.97 -15.50 -0.52
C ILE A 389 13.63 -15.07 0.78
N ASN A 390 14.84 -14.52 0.71
CA ASN A 390 15.57 -13.99 1.86
C ASN A 390 15.43 -12.47 1.94
N TYR A 391 15.41 -11.79 0.79
CA TYR A 391 15.21 -10.35 0.70
C TYR A 391 14.13 -10.01 -0.33
N ALA A 392 13.15 -9.23 0.09
CA ALA A 392 12.12 -8.66 -0.79
C ALA A 392 12.13 -7.14 -0.73
N LEU A 393 12.16 -6.50 -1.91
CA LEU A 393 12.06 -5.05 -2.08
C LEU A 393 10.64 -4.68 -2.52
N SER A 394 10.01 -3.69 -1.88
CA SER A 394 8.72 -3.13 -2.29
C SER A 394 8.90 -1.69 -2.76
N ASN A 395 8.51 -1.40 -4.01
CA ASN A 395 8.62 -0.09 -4.63
C ASN A 395 7.29 0.65 -4.65
N SER A 396 7.33 1.95 -4.36
CA SER A 396 6.17 2.85 -4.49
C SER A 396 6.61 4.17 -5.12
N PHE A 397 5.99 4.56 -6.24
CA PHE A 397 6.27 5.81 -6.95
C PHE A 397 5.00 6.65 -7.02
N GLY A 398 5.03 7.86 -6.45
CA GLY A 398 3.85 8.71 -6.30
C GLY A 398 3.85 9.93 -7.23
N PHE A 399 2.67 10.41 -7.60
CA PHE A 399 2.52 11.72 -8.23
C PHE A 399 3.21 12.78 -7.39
N GLY A 400 3.78 13.79 -8.05
CA GLY A 400 4.71 14.75 -7.44
C GLY A 400 6.14 14.26 -7.39
N GLY A 401 6.43 13.06 -7.95
CA GLY A 401 7.76 12.45 -7.97
C GLY A 401 8.23 11.97 -6.60
N THR A 402 7.30 11.58 -5.73
CA THR A 402 7.63 11.06 -4.40
C THR A 402 7.84 9.55 -4.46
N ASN A 403 9.06 9.08 -4.20
CA ASN A 403 9.42 7.68 -4.31
C ASN A 403 9.81 7.10 -2.96
N ALA A 404 9.35 5.87 -2.70
CA ALA A 404 9.71 5.06 -1.54
C ALA A 404 10.11 3.64 -1.96
N ALA A 405 11.07 3.05 -1.26
CA ALA A 405 11.42 1.64 -1.38
C ALA A 405 11.66 1.07 0.01
N LEU A 406 11.02 -0.05 0.31
CA LEU A 406 11.14 -0.78 1.58
C LEU A 406 11.85 -2.11 1.32
N LEU A 407 12.90 -2.42 2.09
CA LEU A 407 13.60 -3.69 2.00
C LEU A 407 13.34 -4.53 3.25
N PHE A 408 12.73 -5.69 3.03
CA PHE A 408 12.44 -6.69 4.06
C PHE A 408 13.41 -7.86 3.93
N LYS A 409 13.78 -8.42 5.07
CA LYS A 409 14.66 -9.57 5.17
C LYS A 409 13.97 -10.67 5.96
N ARG A 410 14.21 -11.93 5.57
CA ARG A 410 13.83 -13.10 6.36
C ARG A 410 14.45 -12.99 7.75
N TYR A 411 13.61 -13.14 8.76
CA TYR A 411 14.09 -13.20 10.13
C TYR A 411 14.72 -14.57 10.41
N GLU A 412 15.90 -14.51 10.97
CA GLU A 412 16.64 -15.67 11.51
C GLU A 412 16.98 -15.37 12.97
N GLU A 413 16.73 -16.33 13.86
CA GLU A 413 16.97 -16.21 15.30
C GLU A 413 18.45 -16.02 15.65
#